data_9f63dcad84f5d7bd2b87ee707f869ad7
#
_entry.id   9f63dcad84f5d7bd2b87ee707f869ad7
#
_cell.length_a   1.000
_cell.length_b   1.000
_cell.length_c   1.000
_cell.angle_alpha   90.00
_cell.angle_beta   90.00
_cell.angle_gamma   90.00
#
_symmetry.space_group_name_H-M   'P 1'
#
loop_
_entity.id
_entity.type
_entity.pdbx_description
1 polymer ?
#
loop_
_entity_poly.entity_id
_entity_poly.type
_entity_poly.pdbx_seq_one_letter_code
_entity_poly.pdbx_strand_id
1 'polypeptide(L)'
;HTIEMIRPALVPLVVKEDDIAKLQGLSLRNVRLSIYDKKGKCLAEEFGEMLFTHFGLSGPVVLTVSGKVSDYFLKQNGELMAIIDLKPALSAEKLDARLLREIKDQPKRSYKNLLGALLPQLLIEPFMKRSGIEPMKQSNQLTREDRAVIIDLLKGYWFTVTATRPLAEGIVTAGGVNVKEIMPKTMQSRLCEGLYFAGEVMDIDAVTGGFNLQAAFSSGYLAGKSAAEV
;
A
#
# COMPACT_ATOMS: atom_id res chain seq x y z
N HIS A 1 -9.73 31.61 6.88
CA HIS A 1 -10.16 30.23 6.68
C HIS A 1 -9.36 29.29 7.59
N THR A 2 -10.02 28.25 8.02
CA THR A 2 -9.36 27.13 8.69
C THR A 2 -8.55 26.35 7.66
N ILE A 3 -7.30 26.09 7.97
CA ILE A 3 -6.42 25.29 7.13
C ILE A 3 -6.20 23.94 7.82
N GLU A 4 -6.69 22.88 7.20
CA GLU A 4 -6.39 21.51 7.63
C GLU A 4 -4.93 21.20 7.33
N MET A 5 -4.27 20.44 8.23
CA MET A 5 -2.84 20.20 8.15
C MET A 5 -2.48 19.47 6.85
N ILE A 6 -1.55 20.10 6.09
CA ILE A 6 -1.08 19.56 4.82
C ILE A 6 -0.19 18.36 5.06
N ARG A 7 -0.44 17.28 4.32
CA ARG A 7 0.28 16.02 4.38
C ARG A 7 0.34 15.34 3.00
N PRO A 8 1.31 14.46 2.76
CA PRO A 8 1.37 13.74 1.50
C PRO A 8 0.24 12.72 1.40
N ALA A 9 -0.37 12.62 0.21
CA ALA A 9 -1.26 11.54 -0.18
C ALA A 9 -0.80 10.95 -1.52
N LEU A 10 -1.22 9.72 -1.81
CA LEU A 10 -0.70 8.93 -2.94
C LEU A 10 0.83 8.92 -2.94
N VAL A 11 1.42 8.50 -1.83
CA VAL A 11 2.84 8.60 -1.53
C VAL A 11 3.41 7.22 -1.17
N PRO A 12 4.65 6.88 -1.55
CA PRO A 12 5.30 5.65 -1.13
C PRO A 12 5.52 5.58 0.39
N LEU A 13 5.63 4.36 0.90
CA LEU A 13 5.85 4.06 2.33
C LEU A 13 7.29 3.62 2.56
N VAL A 14 7.88 4.13 3.65
CA VAL A 14 9.22 3.73 4.12
C VAL A 14 9.08 2.56 5.09
N VAL A 15 9.92 1.54 4.92
CA VAL A 15 9.95 0.39 5.82
C VAL A 15 11.28 0.27 6.54
N LYS A 16 11.28 -0.47 7.65
CA LYS A 16 12.41 -0.59 8.57
C LYS A 16 13.43 -1.66 8.15
N GLU A 17 12.95 -2.69 7.43
CA GLU A 17 13.73 -3.87 7.09
C GLU A 17 14.81 -3.55 6.05
N ASP A 18 16.07 -3.75 6.39
CA ASP A 18 17.23 -3.44 5.52
C ASP A 18 17.28 -4.28 4.24
N ASP A 19 16.65 -5.47 4.25
CA ASP A 19 16.62 -6.36 3.11
C ASP A 19 15.64 -5.93 2.02
N ILE A 20 14.87 -4.87 2.26
CA ILE A 20 13.94 -4.29 1.27
C ILE A 20 14.65 -3.86 -0.01
N ALA A 21 15.88 -3.35 0.10
CA ALA A 21 16.67 -2.91 -1.05
C ALA A 21 16.95 -4.05 -2.05
N LYS A 22 17.02 -5.31 -1.59
CA LYS A 22 17.17 -6.49 -2.45
C LYS A 22 15.93 -6.78 -3.32
N LEU A 23 14.79 -6.22 -2.93
CA LEU A 23 13.53 -6.36 -3.66
C LEU A 23 13.27 -5.19 -4.62
N GLN A 24 14.16 -4.20 -4.70
CA GLN A 24 14.00 -3.03 -5.57
C GLN A 24 13.67 -3.44 -7.00
N GLY A 25 12.61 -2.85 -7.56
CA GLY A 25 12.13 -3.10 -8.91
C GLY A 25 11.20 -4.32 -9.04
N LEU A 26 11.02 -5.11 -7.98
CA LEU A 26 10.05 -6.20 -7.99
C LEU A 26 8.63 -5.63 -7.95
N SER A 27 7.86 -5.93 -8.98
CA SER A 27 6.40 -5.70 -9.00
C SER A 27 5.67 -7.00 -8.65
N LEU A 28 4.68 -6.89 -7.76
CA LEU A 28 3.76 -7.97 -7.44
C LEU A 28 2.37 -7.61 -7.99
N ARG A 29 1.76 -8.56 -8.70
CA ARG A 29 0.39 -8.45 -9.21
C ARG A 29 -0.55 -9.32 -8.39
N ASN A 30 -1.80 -8.85 -8.28
CA ASN A 30 -2.87 -9.61 -7.60
C ASN A 30 -2.49 -9.99 -6.17
N VAL A 31 -1.93 -9.06 -5.41
CA VAL A 31 -1.68 -9.19 -3.97
C VAL A 31 -2.70 -8.38 -3.18
N ARG A 32 -2.85 -8.71 -1.90
CA ARG A 32 -3.62 -7.91 -0.96
C ARG A 32 -2.66 -7.32 0.06
N LEU A 33 -2.70 -5.99 0.20
CA LEU A 33 -1.96 -5.24 1.20
C LEU A 33 -2.92 -4.78 2.28
N SER A 34 -2.61 -5.08 3.54
CA SER A 34 -3.35 -4.62 4.71
C SER A 34 -2.40 -3.90 5.66
N ILE A 35 -2.82 -2.74 6.16
CA ILE A 35 -2.05 -1.92 7.10
C ILE A 35 -2.69 -2.00 8.48
N TYR A 36 -1.90 -2.39 9.47
CA TYR A 36 -2.35 -2.54 10.86
C TYR A 36 -1.60 -1.60 11.80
N ASP A 37 -2.31 -1.09 12.80
CA ASP A 37 -1.68 -0.38 13.92
C ASP A 37 -1.12 -1.36 14.97
N LYS A 38 -0.41 -0.81 15.98
CA LYS A 38 0.17 -1.61 17.09
C LYS A 38 -0.88 -2.34 17.95
N LYS A 39 -2.14 -1.97 17.84
CA LYS A 39 -3.25 -2.61 18.55
C LYS A 39 -3.92 -3.72 17.74
N GLY A 40 -3.41 -3.98 16.53
CA GLY A 40 -3.98 -4.96 15.60
C GLY A 40 -5.22 -4.47 14.85
N LYS A 41 -5.53 -3.16 14.89
CA LYS A 41 -6.63 -2.58 14.12
C LYS A 41 -6.18 -2.41 12.67
N CYS A 42 -6.95 -2.95 11.72
CA CYS A 42 -6.77 -2.68 10.30
C CYS A 42 -7.19 -1.23 9.98
N LEU A 43 -6.25 -0.45 9.47
CA LEU A 43 -6.45 0.95 9.06
C LEU A 43 -6.89 1.07 7.61
N ALA A 44 -6.34 0.22 6.76
CA ALA A 44 -6.64 0.18 5.33
C ALA A 44 -6.29 -1.19 4.75
N GLU A 45 -7.01 -1.58 3.72
CA GLU A 45 -6.75 -2.79 2.94
C GLU A 45 -7.04 -2.50 1.47
N GLU A 46 -6.19 -2.99 0.56
CA GLU A 46 -6.35 -2.83 -0.87
C GLU A 46 -5.83 -4.06 -1.63
N PHE A 47 -6.47 -4.36 -2.77
CA PHE A 47 -6.10 -5.46 -3.66
C PHE A 47 -5.62 -4.93 -5.01
N GLY A 48 -4.52 -5.46 -5.53
CA GLY A 48 -4.03 -5.06 -6.85
C GLY A 48 -2.53 -5.25 -7.01
N GLU A 49 -1.87 -4.26 -7.60
CA GLU A 49 -0.45 -4.28 -7.90
C GLU A 49 0.34 -3.39 -6.93
N MET A 50 1.54 -3.85 -6.56
CA MET A 50 2.50 -3.09 -5.78
C MET A 50 3.90 -3.21 -6.33
N LEU A 51 4.76 -2.27 -5.95
CA LEU A 51 6.16 -2.19 -6.34
C LEU A 51 7.04 -2.07 -5.10
N PHE A 52 8.15 -2.78 -5.08
CA PHE A 52 9.22 -2.61 -4.09
C PHE A 52 10.24 -1.57 -4.58
N THR A 53 10.61 -0.66 -3.68
CA THR A 53 11.69 0.31 -3.88
C THR A 53 12.85 0.00 -2.95
N HIS A 54 13.98 0.70 -3.10
CA HIS A 54 15.12 0.52 -2.20
C HIS A 54 14.87 0.97 -0.75
N PHE A 55 13.83 1.77 -0.51
CA PHE A 55 13.45 2.28 0.81
C PHE A 55 12.14 1.71 1.35
N GLY A 56 11.38 0.98 0.55
CA GLY A 56 10.08 0.50 1.02
C GLY A 56 9.11 0.10 -0.10
N LEU A 57 7.86 0.47 0.09
CA LEU A 57 6.74 0.02 -0.72
C LEU A 57 6.15 1.17 -1.54
N SER A 58 5.72 0.88 -2.78
CA SER A 58 5.07 1.79 -3.71
C SER A 58 4.10 1.03 -4.63
N GLY A 59 3.61 1.69 -5.66
CA GLY A 59 2.65 1.12 -6.62
C GLY A 59 1.18 1.35 -6.22
N PRO A 60 0.24 0.99 -7.09
CA PRO A 60 -1.15 1.42 -6.98
C PRO A 60 -1.80 1.16 -5.63
N VAL A 61 -1.70 -0.07 -5.08
CA VAL A 61 -2.32 -0.41 -3.78
C VAL A 61 -1.68 0.35 -2.62
N VAL A 62 -0.35 0.57 -2.67
CA VAL A 62 0.38 1.29 -1.62
C VAL A 62 -0.01 2.76 -1.64
N LEU A 63 -0.06 3.38 -2.81
CA LEU A 63 -0.48 4.77 -2.97
C LEU A 63 -1.91 4.97 -2.48
N THR A 64 -2.81 4.05 -2.78
CA THR A 64 -4.21 4.11 -2.32
C THR A 64 -4.33 4.08 -0.79
N VAL A 65 -3.59 3.18 -0.11
CA VAL A 65 -3.67 3.10 1.36
C VAL A 65 -2.87 4.19 2.07
N SER A 66 -1.95 4.88 1.38
CA SER A 66 -1.00 5.83 1.97
C SER A 66 -1.66 7.01 2.67
N GLY A 67 -2.84 7.47 2.20
CA GLY A 67 -3.60 8.54 2.85
C GLY A 67 -3.94 8.19 4.31
N LYS A 68 -4.37 6.94 4.57
CA LYS A 68 -4.64 6.46 5.94
C LYS A 68 -3.39 6.33 6.80
N VAL A 69 -2.27 6.00 6.17
CA VAL A 69 -0.96 5.94 6.82
C VAL A 69 -0.50 7.36 7.19
N SER A 70 -0.63 8.34 6.29
CA SER A 70 -0.34 9.75 6.55
C SER A 70 -1.20 10.30 7.68
N ASP A 71 -2.51 10.00 7.67
CA ASP A 71 -3.45 10.37 8.76
C ASP A 71 -3.04 9.80 10.12
N TYR A 72 -2.53 8.57 10.12
CA TYR A 72 -2.05 7.95 11.35
C TYR A 72 -0.82 8.68 11.88
N PHE A 73 0.21 8.88 11.04
CA PHE A 73 1.45 9.54 11.46
C PHE A 73 1.27 11.02 11.81
N LEU A 74 0.24 11.67 11.28
CA LEU A 74 -0.13 13.03 11.68
C LEU A 74 -0.61 13.10 13.14
N LYS A 75 -1.35 12.08 13.57
CA LYS A 75 -2.04 12.07 14.88
C LYS A 75 -1.22 11.42 15.99
N GLN A 76 -0.32 10.53 15.65
CA GLN A 76 0.44 9.75 16.61
C GLN A 76 1.76 9.24 16.05
N ASN A 77 2.74 9.18 16.91
CA ASN A 77 4.02 8.55 16.60
C ASN A 77 3.93 7.03 16.75
N GLY A 78 4.62 6.30 15.90
CA GLY A 78 4.70 4.85 16.03
C GLY A 78 5.11 4.16 14.73
N GLU A 79 4.93 2.87 14.72
CA GLU A 79 5.16 2.01 13.57
C GLU A 79 3.84 1.36 13.19
N LEU A 80 3.67 1.07 11.92
CA LEU A 80 2.54 0.30 11.39
C LEU A 80 3.06 -1.00 10.80
N MET A 81 2.22 -2.01 10.73
CA MET A 81 2.54 -3.27 10.09
C MET A 81 1.83 -3.35 8.73
N ALA A 82 2.61 -3.46 7.67
CA ALA A 82 2.12 -3.78 6.33
C ALA A 82 2.19 -5.29 6.13
N ILE A 83 1.05 -5.93 5.90
CA ILE A 83 0.93 -7.37 5.66
C ILE A 83 0.50 -7.58 4.22
N ILE A 84 1.29 -8.37 3.50
CA ILE A 84 1.05 -8.69 2.08
C ILE A 84 0.63 -10.14 1.96
N ASP A 85 -0.63 -10.37 1.57
CA ASP A 85 -1.06 -11.69 1.10
C ASP A 85 -0.62 -11.84 -0.37
N LEU A 86 0.38 -12.72 -0.56
CA LEU A 86 0.96 -12.99 -1.88
C LEU A 86 0.08 -13.89 -2.76
N LYS A 87 -0.93 -14.53 -2.19
CA LYS A 87 -1.83 -15.48 -2.86
C LYS A 87 -3.29 -15.31 -2.40
N PRO A 88 -3.89 -14.12 -2.55
CA PRO A 88 -5.21 -13.83 -1.97
C PRO A 88 -6.35 -14.69 -2.54
N ALA A 89 -6.20 -15.22 -3.75
CA ALA A 89 -7.19 -16.11 -4.36
C ALA A 89 -7.20 -17.53 -3.78
N LEU A 90 -6.20 -17.90 -2.95
CA LEU A 90 -6.07 -19.24 -2.38
C LEU A 90 -6.19 -19.18 -0.85
N SER A 91 -7.03 -20.04 -0.28
CA SER A 91 -7.03 -20.28 1.17
C SER A 91 -5.78 -21.05 1.60
N ALA A 92 -5.49 -21.07 2.92
CA ALA A 92 -4.36 -21.83 3.48
C ALA A 92 -4.44 -23.32 3.11
N GLU A 93 -5.64 -23.91 3.16
CA GLU A 93 -5.88 -25.32 2.81
C GLU A 93 -5.60 -25.60 1.33
N LYS A 94 -6.02 -24.68 0.43
CA LYS A 94 -5.75 -24.79 -1.01
C LYS A 94 -4.25 -24.62 -1.32
N LEU A 95 -3.55 -23.78 -0.56
CA LEU A 95 -2.10 -23.63 -0.67
C LEU A 95 -1.37 -24.89 -0.19
N ASP A 96 -1.77 -25.50 0.93
CA ASP A 96 -1.19 -26.76 1.41
C ASP A 96 -1.42 -27.89 0.40
N ALA A 97 -2.63 -28.03 -0.13
CA ALA A 97 -2.92 -29.00 -1.18
C ALA A 97 -2.10 -28.78 -2.45
N ARG A 98 -1.81 -27.52 -2.82
CA ARG A 98 -0.92 -27.18 -3.95
C ARG A 98 0.53 -27.56 -3.64
N LEU A 99 1.03 -27.23 -2.44
CA LEU A 99 2.38 -27.60 -2.02
C LEU A 99 2.58 -29.11 -2.03
N LEU A 100 1.60 -29.88 -1.51
CA LEU A 100 1.65 -31.33 -1.51
C LEU A 100 1.71 -31.92 -2.92
N ARG A 101 0.99 -31.34 -3.90
CA ARG A 101 1.08 -31.74 -5.31
C ARG A 101 2.47 -31.47 -5.90
N GLU A 102 3.01 -30.26 -5.71
CA GLU A 102 4.35 -29.90 -6.18
C GLU A 102 5.43 -30.82 -5.58
N ILE A 103 5.31 -31.18 -4.29
CA ILE A 103 6.20 -32.12 -3.61
C ILE A 103 6.09 -33.52 -4.21
N LYS A 104 4.87 -33.99 -4.47
CA LYS A 104 4.62 -35.32 -5.06
C LYS A 104 5.16 -35.42 -6.47
N ASP A 105 5.01 -34.35 -7.26
CA ASP A 105 5.46 -34.32 -8.66
C ASP A 105 7.00 -34.26 -8.77
N GLN A 106 7.66 -33.58 -7.83
CA GLN A 106 9.12 -33.42 -7.81
C GLN A 106 9.72 -33.61 -6.41
N PRO A 107 9.73 -34.85 -5.87
CA PRO A 107 10.08 -35.12 -4.47
C PRO A 107 11.55 -34.80 -4.12
N LYS A 108 12.48 -34.86 -5.08
CA LYS A 108 13.89 -34.55 -4.89
C LYS A 108 14.26 -33.10 -5.19
N ARG A 109 13.30 -32.26 -5.56
CA ARG A 109 13.52 -30.84 -5.80
C ARG A 109 13.91 -30.13 -4.50
N SER A 110 14.90 -29.22 -4.54
CA SER A 110 15.25 -28.43 -3.36
C SER A 110 14.14 -27.43 -3.01
N TYR A 111 14.05 -27.04 -1.73
CA TYR A 111 13.10 -26.03 -1.25
C TYR A 111 13.22 -24.73 -2.03
N LYS A 112 14.46 -24.26 -2.25
CA LYS A 112 14.71 -23.07 -3.11
C LYS A 112 14.03 -23.18 -4.46
N ASN A 113 14.16 -24.31 -5.12
CA ASN A 113 13.59 -24.52 -6.44
C ASN A 113 12.07 -24.73 -6.39
N LEU A 114 11.51 -25.28 -5.31
CA LEU A 114 10.08 -25.37 -5.07
C LEU A 114 9.45 -23.97 -5.00
N LEU A 115 10.08 -23.03 -4.31
CA LEU A 115 9.62 -21.65 -4.21
C LEU A 115 9.55 -20.95 -5.57
N GLY A 116 10.40 -21.33 -6.54
CA GLY A 116 10.36 -20.79 -7.91
C GLY A 116 9.04 -21.06 -8.66
N ALA A 117 8.26 -22.06 -8.25
CA ALA A 117 6.92 -22.29 -8.78
C ALA A 117 5.84 -21.39 -8.13
N LEU A 118 6.16 -20.74 -7.02
CA LEU A 118 5.22 -19.98 -6.20
C LEU A 118 5.51 -18.48 -6.18
N LEU A 119 6.79 -18.07 -6.29
CA LEU A 119 7.27 -16.72 -6.05
C LEU A 119 8.12 -16.20 -7.21
N PRO A 120 8.13 -14.87 -7.43
CA PRO A 120 9.11 -14.24 -8.31
C PRO A 120 10.54 -14.46 -7.81
N GLN A 121 11.50 -14.53 -8.71
CA GLN A 121 12.90 -14.88 -8.42
C GLN A 121 13.52 -14.01 -7.32
N LEU A 122 13.29 -12.68 -7.36
CA LEU A 122 13.85 -11.75 -6.37
C LEU A 122 13.31 -11.97 -4.95
N LEU A 123 12.11 -12.54 -4.81
CA LEU A 123 11.50 -12.78 -3.50
C LEU A 123 11.97 -14.09 -2.85
N ILE A 124 12.57 -15.01 -3.61
CA ILE A 124 12.93 -16.34 -3.11
C ILE A 124 13.93 -16.27 -1.95
N GLU A 125 15.03 -15.54 -2.12
CA GLU A 125 16.09 -15.46 -1.09
C GLU A 125 15.57 -14.80 0.21
N PRO A 126 14.93 -13.61 0.19
CA PRO A 126 14.35 -13.02 1.39
C PRO A 126 13.28 -13.91 2.04
N PHE A 127 12.48 -14.61 1.24
CA PHE A 127 11.46 -15.52 1.74
C PHE A 127 12.07 -16.72 2.46
N MET A 128 13.11 -17.36 1.88
CA MET A 128 13.85 -18.45 2.51
C MET A 128 14.47 -18.01 3.84
N LYS A 129 15.10 -16.81 3.88
CA LYS A 129 15.67 -16.26 5.11
C LYS A 129 14.62 -16.12 6.21
N ARG A 130 13.43 -15.62 5.88
CA ARG A 130 12.32 -15.46 6.84
C ARG A 130 11.69 -16.79 7.25
N SER A 131 11.66 -17.79 6.37
CA SER A 131 11.12 -19.11 6.70
C SER A 131 12.00 -19.91 7.65
N GLY A 132 13.31 -19.64 7.70
CA GLY A 132 14.28 -20.42 8.47
C GLY A 132 14.49 -21.85 7.97
N ILE A 133 13.89 -22.23 6.82
CA ILE A 133 14.01 -23.55 6.22
C ILE A 133 15.28 -23.61 5.38
N GLU A 134 16.06 -24.70 5.53
CA GLU A 134 17.29 -24.90 4.77
C GLU A 134 17.03 -24.88 3.25
N PRO A 135 17.74 -24.04 2.47
CA PRO A 135 17.51 -23.89 1.04
C PRO A 135 17.63 -25.16 0.21
N MET A 136 18.52 -26.08 0.61
CA MET A 136 18.80 -27.33 -0.09
C MET A 136 17.96 -28.53 0.41
N LYS A 137 17.13 -28.33 1.45
CA LYS A 137 16.22 -29.37 1.96
C LYS A 137 15.36 -29.88 0.83
N GLN A 138 15.30 -31.21 0.65
CA GLN A 138 14.50 -31.81 -0.41
C GLN A 138 12.99 -31.66 -0.13
N SER A 139 12.21 -31.49 -1.17
CA SER A 139 10.77 -31.27 -1.06
C SER A 139 10.06 -32.38 -0.28
N ASN A 140 10.46 -33.65 -0.47
CA ASN A 140 9.90 -34.78 0.27
C ASN A 140 10.29 -34.84 1.75
N GLN A 141 11.25 -34.01 2.19
CA GLN A 141 11.67 -33.87 3.58
C GLN A 141 10.99 -32.69 4.29
N LEU A 142 10.19 -31.89 3.55
CA LEU A 142 9.43 -30.80 4.15
C LEU A 142 8.34 -31.36 5.07
N THR A 143 8.43 -31.03 6.34
CA THR A 143 7.47 -31.45 7.36
C THR A 143 6.15 -30.69 7.24
N ARG A 144 5.16 -31.07 8.05
CA ARG A 144 3.91 -30.32 8.15
C ARG A 144 4.13 -28.91 8.68
N GLU A 145 5.04 -28.78 9.64
CA GLU A 145 5.43 -27.50 10.25
C GLU A 145 6.14 -26.61 9.23
N ASP A 146 7.07 -27.13 8.43
CA ASP A 146 7.70 -26.38 7.33
C ASP A 146 6.64 -25.83 6.36
N ARG A 147 5.67 -26.65 5.96
CA ARG A 147 4.60 -26.21 5.06
C ARG A 147 3.70 -25.16 5.69
N ALA A 148 3.41 -25.27 7.00
CA ALA A 148 2.66 -24.24 7.71
C ALA A 148 3.41 -22.89 7.69
N VAL A 149 4.71 -22.87 7.98
CA VAL A 149 5.56 -21.67 7.88
C VAL A 149 5.54 -21.08 6.47
N ILE A 150 5.65 -21.90 5.44
CA ILE A 150 5.57 -21.43 4.04
C ILE A 150 4.21 -20.79 3.76
N ILE A 151 3.13 -21.40 4.19
CA ILE A 151 1.76 -20.91 3.96
C ILE A 151 1.54 -19.62 4.72
N ASP A 152 1.95 -19.54 5.99
CA ASP A 152 1.81 -18.34 6.81
C ASP A 152 2.55 -17.15 6.18
N LEU A 153 3.77 -17.37 5.67
CA LEU A 153 4.52 -16.34 4.96
C LEU A 153 3.89 -15.97 3.61
N LEU A 154 3.30 -16.92 2.88
CA LEU A 154 2.59 -16.63 1.62
C LEU A 154 1.33 -15.81 1.86
N LYS A 155 0.66 -15.99 3.00
CA LYS A 155 -0.55 -15.28 3.39
C LYS A 155 -0.29 -14.00 4.18
N GLY A 156 0.92 -13.86 4.74
CA GLY A 156 1.24 -12.76 5.64
C GLY A 156 2.71 -12.33 5.55
N TYR A 157 3.18 -11.96 4.35
CA TYR A 157 4.52 -11.41 4.19
C TYR A 157 4.54 -9.97 4.68
N TRP A 158 5.25 -9.69 5.77
CA TRP A 158 5.12 -8.44 6.51
C TRP A 158 6.34 -7.52 6.39
N PHE A 159 6.08 -6.21 6.57
CA PHE A 159 7.06 -5.14 6.71
C PHE A 159 6.60 -4.13 7.77
N THR A 160 7.57 -3.52 8.46
CA THR A 160 7.32 -2.47 9.45
C THR A 160 7.40 -1.11 8.76
N VAL A 161 6.27 -0.44 8.63
CA VAL A 161 6.19 0.92 8.06
C VAL A 161 6.52 1.94 9.14
N THR A 162 7.53 2.77 8.88
CA THR A 162 8.04 3.77 9.83
C THR A 162 7.68 5.20 9.45
N ALA A 163 7.44 5.47 8.17
CA ALA A 163 7.08 6.79 7.65
C ALA A 163 6.42 6.69 6.27
N THR A 164 5.83 7.78 5.82
CA THR A 164 5.60 8.05 4.40
C THR A 164 6.82 8.78 3.82
N ARG A 165 6.95 8.80 2.49
CA ARG A 165 7.91 9.70 1.85
C ARG A 165 7.49 11.16 2.06
N PRO A 166 8.42 12.13 1.95
CA PRO A 166 8.14 13.55 2.15
C PRO A 166 7.03 14.09 1.24
N LEU A 167 6.44 15.21 1.64
CA LEU A 167 5.39 15.91 0.88
C LEU A 167 5.76 16.12 -0.60
N ALA A 168 7.02 16.47 -0.88
CA ALA A 168 7.51 16.69 -2.23
C ALA A 168 7.49 15.44 -3.15
N GLU A 169 7.34 14.25 -2.58
CA GLU A 169 7.23 12.98 -3.31
C GLU A 169 5.79 12.44 -3.35
N GLY A 170 4.84 13.10 -2.71
CA GLY A 170 3.42 12.80 -2.84
C GLY A 170 2.92 13.19 -4.24
N ILE A 171 2.07 12.34 -4.83
CA ILE A 171 1.41 12.67 -6.11
C ILE A 171 0.40 13.78 -5.91
N VAL A 172 -0.27 13.79 -4.74
CA VAL A 172 -1.19 14.84 -4.32
C VAL A 172 -0.96 15.18 -2.85
N THR A 173 -1.44 16.37 -2.45
CA THR A 173 -1.53 16.79 -1.06
C THR A 173 -2.92 16.54 -0.51
N ALA A 174 -3.01 16.10 0.73
CA ALA A 174 -4.22 16.13 1.54
C ALA A 174 -4.11 17.25 2.56
N GLY A 175 -5.24 17.79 3.04
CA GLY A 175 -5.28 19.04 3.82
C GLY A 175 -5.49 20.25 2.91
N GLY A 176 -5.49 21.44 3.48
CA GLY A 176 -5.78 22.68 2.76
C GLY A 176 -6.96 23.44 3.34
N VAL A 177 -7.63 24.27 2.54
CA VAL A 177 -8.80 25.04 2.98
C VAL A 177 -9.97 24.13 3.33
N ASN A 178 -10.50 24.27 4.56
CA ASN A 178 -11.60 23.45 5.04
C ASN A 178 -12.85 23.61 4.12
N VAL A 179 -13.27 22.54 3.52
CA VAL A 179 -14.39 22.50 2.56
C VAL A 179 -15.73 22.94 3.13
N LYS A 180 -15.92 22.91 4.47
CA LYS A 180 -17.14 23.41 5.13
C LYS A 180 -17.28 24.92 5.02
N GLU A 181 -16.17 25.64 4.79
CA GLU A 181 -16.13 27.09 4.63
C GLU A 181 -16.27 27.53 3.16
N ILE A 182 -16.54 26.59 2.24
CA ILE A 182 -16.71 26.82 0.82
C ILE A 182 -18.16 26.46 0.43
N MET A 183 -18.75 27.24 -0.43
CA MET A 183 -20.07 26.98 -1.01
C MET A 183 -19.95 25.98 -2.18
N PRO A 184 -20.49 24.77 -2.08
CA PRO A 184 -20.25 23.71 -3.08
C PRO A 184 -20.91 24.00 -4.44
N LYS A 185 -21.86 24.93 -4.50
CA LYS A 185 -22.56 25.30 -5.76
C LYS A 185 -21.84 26.37 -6.57
N THR A 186 -20.95 27.13 -5.95
CA THR A 186 -20.26 28.29 -6.56
C THR A 186 -18.77 28.25 -6.35
N MET A 187 -18.28 27.40 -5.45
CA MET A 187 -16.87 27.41 -4.97
C MET A 187 -16.46 28.71 -4.26
N GLN A 188 -17.41 29.60 -3.95
CA GLN A 188 -17.14 30.85 -3.23
C GLN A 188 -16.94 30.56 -1.74
N SER A 189 -16.06 31.34 -1.11
CA SER A 189 -15.91 31.38 0.33
C SER A 189 -17.24 31.74 1.03
N ARG A 190 -17.49 31.10 2.16
CA ARG A 190 -18.59 31.50 3.07
C ARG A 190 -18.19 32.65 4.00
N LEU A 191 -16.89 32.97 4.08
CA LEU A 191 -16.33 33.92 5.03
C LEU A 191 -15.89 35.22 4.36
N CYS A 192 -15.62 35.19 3.06
CA CYS A 192 -15.13 36.36 2.31
C CYS A 192 -15.80 36.42 0.94
N GLU A 193 -16.63 37.40 0.72
CA GLU A 193 -17.29 37.64 -0.55
C GLU A 193 -16.26 37.92 -1.67
N GLY A 194 -16.54 37.40 -2.86
CA GLY A 194 -15.67 37.54 -4.03
C GLY A 194 -14.43 36.66 -4.03
N LEU A 195 -14.20 35.83 -2.97
CA LEU A 195 -13.09 34.88 -2.91
C LEU A 195 -13.59 33.46 -3.28
N TYR A 196 -12.93 32.83 -4.24
CA TYR A 196 -13.26 31.49 -4.74
C TYR A 196 -12.07 30.54 -4.55
N PHE A 197 -12.38 29.27 -4.33
CA PHE A 197 -11.38 28.19 -4.17
C PHE A 197 -11.62 27.10 -5.21
N ALA A 198 -10.55 26.52 -5.74
CA ALA A 198 -10.62 25.41 -6.68
C ALA A 198 -9.38 24.51 -6.61
N GLY A 199 -9.54 23.27 -6.97
CA GLY A 199 -8.43 22.32 -7.05
C GLY A 199 -7.87 21.93 -5.69
N GLU A 200 -6.60 21.57 -5.67
CA GLU A 200 -5.91 20.92 -4.56
C GLU A 200 -5.63 21.84 -3.36
N VAL A 201 -5.90 23.13 -3.50
CA VAL A 201 -5.84 24.09 -2.36
C VAL A 201 -6.92 23.79 -1.31
N MET A 202 -8.01 23.14 -1.72
CA MET A 202 -9.08 22.69 -0.82
C MET A 202 -8.69 21.37 -0.15
N ASP A 203 -9.17 21.14 1.08
CA ASP A 203 -9.01 19.85 1.77
C ASP A 203 -9.85 18.77 1.08
N ILE A 204 -9.42 18.35 -0.10
CA ILE A 204 -10.01 17.29 -0.92
C ILE A 204 -8.88 16.44 -1.49
N ASP A 205 -8.85 15.16 -1.13
CA ASP A 205 -7.99 14.16 -1.75
C ASP A 205 -8.79 12.87 -2.04
N ALA A 206 -8.38 12.16 -3.06
CA ALA A 206 -9.01 10.94 -3.52
C ALA A 206 -7.97 9.89 -3.91
N VAL A 207 -8.42 8.66 -4.07
CA VAL A 207 -7.60 7.53 -4.54
C VAL A 207 -7.06 7.73 -5.96
N THR A 208 -6.16 6.84 -6.38
CA THR A 208 -5.65 6.80 -7.77
C THR A 208 -6.78 6.59 -8.79
N GLY A 209 -6.57 6.98 -10.06
CA GLY A 209 -7.56 6.80 -11.13
C GLY A 209 -8.11 8.10 -11.73
N GLY A 210 -7.44 9.25 -11.50
CA GLY A 210 -7.81 10.54 -12.10
C GLY A 210 -8.83 11.34 -11.32
N PHE A 211 -9.32 10.86 -10.18
CA PHE A 211 -10.34 11.54 -9.37
C PHE A 211 -9.88 12.91 -8.87
N ASN A 212 -8.62 13.06 -8.47
CA ASN A 212 -8.05 14.33 -8.02
C ASN A 212 -8.04 15.37 -9.14
N LEU A 213 -7.64 14.98 -10.36
CA LEU A 213 -7.69 15.86 -11.54
C LEU A 213 -9.13 16.22 -11.90
N GLN A 214 -10.06 15.28 -11.84
CA GLN A 214 -11.46 15.53 -12.12
C GLN A 214 -12.05 16.52 -11.10
N ALA A 215 -11.75 16.37 -9.81
CA ALA A 215 -12.17 17.30 -8.77
C ALA A 215 -11.60 18.71 -9.02
N ALA A 216 -10.30 18.79 -9.38
CA ALA A 216 -9.65 20.06 -9.67
C ALA A 216 -10.27 20.77 -10.89
N PHE A 217 -10.49 20.07 -11.99
CA PHE A 217 -11.12 20.63 -13.19
C PHE A 217 -12.56 21.04 -12.96
N SER A 218 -13.35 20.22 -12.27
CA SER A 218 -14.76 20.51 -11.99
C SER A 218 -14.92 21.72 -11.08
N SER A 219 -14.12 21.80 -9.99
CA SER A 219 -14.16 22.94 -9.08
C SER A 219 -13.60 24.21 -9.74
N GLY A 220 -12.55 24.10 -10.57
CA GLY A 220 -12.00 25.21 -11.33
C GLY A 220 -13.01 25.81 -12.32
N TYR A 221 -13.69 24.95 -13.08
CA TYR A 221 -14.76 25.39 -13.98
C TYR A 221 -15.88 26.11 -13.23
N LEU A 222 -16.34 25.52 -12.13
CA LEU A 222 -17.45 26.07 -11.35
C LEU A 222 -17.09 27.39 -10.69
N ALA A 223 -15.89 27.49 -10.11
CA ALA A 223 -15.37 28.73 -9.52
C ALA A 223 -15.26 29.85 -10.55
N GLY A 224 -14.67 29.56 -11.71
CA GLY A 224 -14.49 30.53 -12.79
C GLY A 224 -15.84 31.02 -13.36
N LYS A 225 -16.78 30.09 -13.59
CA LYS A 225 -18.13 30.45 -14.03
C LYS A 225 -18.83 31.35 -13.01
N SER A 226 -18.83 30.97 -11.74
CA SER A 226 -19.49 31.72 -10.67
C SER A 226 -18.87 33.12 -10.46
N ALA A 227 -17.56 33.25 -10.59
CA ALA A 227 -16.87 34.53 -10.48
C ALA A 227 -17.16 35.47 -11.66
N ALA A 228 -17.51 34.94 -12.83
CA ALA A 228 -17.86 35.73 -14.01
C ALA A 228 -19.32 36.19 -14.04
N GLU A 229 -20.18 35.57 -13.23
CA GLU A 229 -21.61 35.93 -13.13
C GLU A 229 -21.91 36.99 -12.07
N VAL A 230 -20.89 37.47 -11.36
CA VAL A 230 -20.95 38.57 -10.39
C VAL A 230 -20.52 39.86 -11.06
#